data_dceeca866b82540b87954a38ca48df8a
#
_entry.id   dceeca866b82540b87954a38ca48df8a
#
_cell.length_a   1.000
_cell.length_b   1.000
_cell.length_c   1.000
_cell.angle_alpha   90.00
_cell.angle_beta   90.00
_cell.angle_gamma   90.00
#
_symmetry.space_group_name_H-M   'P 1'
#
loop_
_entity.id
_entity.type
_entity.pdbx_description
1 polymer ?
#
loop_
_entity_poly.entity_id
_entity_poly.type
_entity_poly.pdbx_seq_one_letter_code
_entity_poly.pdbx_strand_id
1 'polypeptide(L)'
;MKKRVSAFLVSVVGLLMFLGMAGADEMLKPYVLASSGPGTIEKKAEEVKSALVQQGFQTVGEYTPYKGAHVIVVTSDVLRKNAAKSDFGAYGAISRISLTEKGGDIDIAYTNPLYYSQAYQMKDSLADVAASLEKALGKKSAFGSKKGLNATKLRAYHYMVMMPYFEDQVLLASHNSQEEALKAVEANLXARKGGSSKVFRVDLPDKKXSVFGVGITEGEGADKTXMPIIDISEPKHTXHLPYEMVVSNGKVYMLHGKFRIALDFPDLTMGTFMKISRAPSAIEEKLKIIAGGK
;
A
#
# COMPACT_ATOMS: atom_id res chain seq x y z
N MET A 1 19.72 21.89 -73.20
CA MET A 1 20.23 22.00 -71.83
C MET A 1 19.07 21.69 -70.88
N LYS A 2 19.01 20.47 -70.32
CA LYS A 2 17.93 20.05 -69.39
C LYS A 2 18.46 20.13 -67.96
N LYS A 3 17.87 21.02 -67.12
CA LYS A 3 18.20 21.10 -65.72
C LYS A 3 17.47 19.99 -64.96
N ARG A 4 18.23 19.16 -64.24
CA ARG A 4 17.69 18.15 -63.32
C ARG A 4 17.50 18.80 -61.96
N VAL A 5 16.27 18.78 -61.45
CA VAL A 5 15.96 19.21 -60.12
C VAL A 5 15.91 17.94 -59.24
N SER A 6 16.85 17.83 -58.31
CA SER A 6 16.89 16.73 -57.34
C SER A 6 15.97 17.10 -56.17
N ALA A 7 14.94 16.30 -55.94
CA ALA A 7 14.08 16.46 -54.79
C ALA A 7 14.69 15.69 -53.59
N PHE A 8 15.01 16.40 -52.54
CA PHE A 8 15.44 15.82 -51.25
C PHE A 8 14.19 15.38 -50.48
N LEU A 9 14.04 14.10 -50.33
CA LEU A 9 12.98 13.58 -49.48
C LEU A 9 13.52 13.53 -48.05
N VAL A 10 13.01 14.41 -47.19
CA VAL A 10 13.32 14.37 -45.75
C VAL A 10 12.32 13.41 -45.09
N SER A 11 12.83 12.25 -44.71
CA SER A 11 12.03 11.28 -43.98
C SER A 11 12.00 11.68 -42.50
N VAL A 12 10.89 12.21 -42.09
CA VAL A 12 10.66 12.48 -40.64
C VAL A 12 10.17 11.17 -40.02
N VAL A 13 11.09 10.48 -39.36
CA VAL A 13 10.73 9.33 -38.54
C VAL A 13 10.13 9.87 -37.24
N GLY A 14 8.82 9.91 -37.19
CA GLY A 14 8.10 10.28 -35.97
C GLY A 14 8.26 9.15 -34.94
N LEU A 15 9.04 9.42 -33.91
CA LEU A 15 9.14 8.54 -32.74
C LEU A 15 7.84 8.66 -31.95
N LEU A 16 6.90 7.79 -32.22
CA LEU A 16 5.68 7.68 -31.42
C LEU A 16 6.07 7.06 -30.09
N MET A 17 6.19 7.91 -29.08
CA MET A 17 6.26 7.43 -27.71
C MET A 17 4.89 6.86 -27.34
N PHE A 18 4.80 5.54 -27.34
CA PHE A 18 3.68 4.84 -26.75
C PHE A 18 3.78 5.06 -25.23
N LEU A 19 3.12 6.08 -24.73
CA LEU A 19 2.79 6.11 -23.32
C LEU A 19 1.78 4.99 -23.11
N GLY A 20 2.27 3.87 -22.63
CA GLY A 20 1.41 2.72 -22.33
C GLY A 20 0.45 3.06 -21.20
N MET A 21 -0.74 3.47 -21.56
CA MET A 21 -1.86 3.39 -20.62
C MET A 21 -2.07 1.89 -20.39
N ALA A 22 -1.89 1.46 -19.15
CA ALA A 22 -2.24 0.09 -18.80
C ALA A 22 -3.68 -0.14 -19.26
N GLY A 23 -3.86 -0.97 -20.26
CA GLY A 23 -5.19 -1.28 -20.77
C GLY A 23 -6.04 -1.91 -19.67
N ALA A 24 -7.37 -1.77 -19.78
CA ALA A 24 -8.31 -2.33 -18.81
C ALA A 24 -8.10 -3.84 -18.59
N ASP A 25 -7.45 -4.52 -19.55
CA ASP A 25 -7.21 -5.97 -19.50
C ASP A 25 -5.84 -6.34 -18.93
N GLU A 26 -4.97 -5.38 -18.63
CA GLU A 26 -3.68 -5.68 -18.01
C GLU A 26 -3.88 -6.33 -16.64
N MET A 27 -3.19 -7.44 -16.40
CA MET A 27 -3.28 -8.18 -15.14
C MET A 27 -2.28 -7.60 -14.15
N LEU A 28 -2.79 -7.07 -13.04
CA LEU A 28 -2.00 -6.38 -12.03
C LEU A 28 -1.81 -7.29 -10.82
N LYS A 29 -0.65 -7.15 -10.18
CA LYS A 29 -0.31 -7.90 -8.96
C LYS A 29 -0.03 -6.90 -7.83
N PRO A 30 -0.26 -7.30 -6.57
CA PRO A 30 -0.18 -6.31 -5.47
C PRO A 30 1.21 -5.75 -5.21
N TYR A 31 2.26 -6.47 -5.57
CA TYR A 31 3.63 -6.07 -5.18
C TYR A 31 4.60 -6.14 -6.34
N VAL A 32 5.67 -5.36 -6.21
CA VAL A 32 6.80 -5.36 -7.14
C VAL A 32 8.06 -5.70 -6.34
N LEU A 33 8.77 -6.75 -6.75
CA LEU A 33 10.11 -7.05 -6.23
C LEU A 33 11.08 -6.15 -6.99
N ALA A 34 11.72 -5.23 -6.26
CA ALA A 34 12.67 -4.29 -6.83
C ALA A 34 14.03 -4.94 -7.04
N SER A 35 14.51 -5.63 -6.03
CA SER A 35 15.83 -6.27 -6.06
C SER A 35 15.93 -7.35 -4.99
N SER A 36 16.95 -8.20 -5.13
CA SER A 36 17.30 -9.22 -4.13
C SER A 36 18.81 -9.35 -4.15
N GLY A 37 19.45 -9.25 -2.99
CA GLY A 37 20.90 -9.35 -2.93
C GLY A 37 21.45 -9.30 -1.52
N PRO A 38 22.76 -9.57 -1.37
CA PRO A 38 23.38 -9.63 -0.05
C PRO A 38 23.40 -8.28 0.65
N GLY A 39 23.38 -8.30 1.98
CA GLY A 39 23.45 -7.10 2.79
C GLY A 39 22.71 -7.25 4.10
N THR A 40 22.52 -6.12 4.77
CA THR A 40 21.77 -6.04 6.02
C THR A 40 20.54 -5.16 5.81
N ILE A 41 19.50 -5.40 6.60
CA ILE A 41 18.30 -4.56 6.57
C ILE A 41 18.67 -3.11 6.87
N GLU A 42 19.50 -2.87 7.88
CA GLU A 42 19.88 -1.53 8.32
C GLU A 42 20.53 -0.71 7.20
N LYS A 43 21.50 -1.31 6.52
CA LYS A 43 22.22 -0.63 5.44
C LYS A 43 21.31 -0.42 4.21
N LYS A 44 20.57 -1.46 3.83
CA LYS A 44 19.64 -1.39 2.69
C LYS A 44 18.52 -0.37 2.93
N ALA A 45 18.05 -0.25 4.18
CA ALA A 45 17.01 0.73 4.53
C ALA A 45 17.49 2.17 4.25
N GLU A 46 18.74 2.49 4.61
CA GLU A 46 19.31 3.81 4.37
C GLU A 46 19.47 4.09 2.87
N GLU A 47 19.91 3.09 2.11
CA GLU A 47 20.03 3.20 0.65
C GLU A 47 18.66 3.44 0.00
N VAL A 48 17.65 2.69 0.43
CA VAL A 48 16.27 2.81 -0.07
C VAL A 48 15.71 4.21 0.21
N LYS A 49 15.84 4.69 1.46
CA LYS A 49 15.33 6.01 1.85
C LYS A 49 15.99 7.11 1.01
N SER A 50 17.30 7.05 0.81
CA SER A 50 18.02 8.03 -0.01
C SER A 50 17.55 8.03 -1.46
N ALA A 51 17.40 6.85 -2.05
CA ALA A 51 16.94 6.73 -3.44
C ALA A 51 15.53 7.29 -3.61
N LEU A 52 14.66 7.06 -2.64
CA LEU A 52 13.27 7.54 -2.69
C LEU A 52 13.20 9.06 -2.56
N VAL A 53 14.01 9.66 -1.69
CA VAL A 53 14.07 11.12 -1.53
C VAL A 53 14.44 11.78 -2.86
N GLN A 54 15.36 11.20 -3.62
CA GLN A 54 15.78 11.72 -4.91
C GLN A 54 14.65 11.71 -5.95
N GLN A 55 13.63 10.87 -5.74
CA GLN A 55 12.46 10.80 -6.63
C GLN A 55 11.23 11.50 -6.05
N GLY A 56 11.42 12.36 -5.05
CA GLY A 56 10.36 13.21 -4.52
C GLY A 56 9.52 12.58 -3.41
N PHE A 57 9.92 11.43 -2.90
CA PHE A 57 9.22 10.79 -1.78
C PHE A 57 9.77 11.27 -0.44
N GLN A 58 8.89 11.28 0.57
CA GLN A 58 9.26 11.58 1.95
C GLN A 58 8.97 10.35 2.80
N THR A 59 9.91 9.94 3.64
CA THR A 59 9.66 8.88 4.62
C THR A 59 8.76 9.45 5.71
N VAL A 60 7.62 8.81 5.94
CA VAL A 60 6.67 9.23 6.97
C VAL A 60 6.64 8.27 8.16
N GLY A 61 7.31 7.14 8.04
CA GLY A 61 7.44 6.18 9.12
C GLY A 61 8.17 4.93 8.69
N GLU A 62 8.60 4.17 9.66
CA GLU A 62 9.21 2.85 9.44
C GLU A 62 9.10 2.04 10.72
N TYR A 63 9.09 0.72 10.60
CA TYR A 63 9.08 -0.15 11.76
C TYR A 63 9.47 -1.58 11.38
N THR A 64 9.77 -2.36 12.40
CA THR A 64 10.13 -3.77 12.29
C THR A 64 8.99 -4.59 12.92
N PRO A 65 8.05 -5.11 12.11
CA PRO A 65 6.93 -5.87 12.67
C PRO A 65 7.36 -7.17 13.37
N TYR A 66 8.42 -7.79 12.87
CA TYR A 66 9.00 -9.00 13.44
C TYR A 66 10.41 -9.19 12.87
N LYS A 67 11.17 -10.09 13.49
CA LYS A 67 12.56 -10.35 13.10
C LYS A 67 12.65 -10.70 11.60
N GLY A 68 13.58 -10.08 10.92
CA GLY A 68 13.84 -10.32 9.50
C GLY A 68 12.92 -9.58 8.54
N ALA A 69 12.07 -8.69 9.05
CA ALA A 69 11.16 -7.89 8.23
C ALA A 69 11.18 -6.43 8.68
N HIS A 70 11.29 -5.52 7.74
CA HIS A 70 11.27 -4.08 8.01
C HIS A 70 10.42 -3.40 6.95
N VAL A 71 9.62 -2.43 7.35
CA VAL A 71 8.74 -1.70 6.45
C VAL A 71 9.02 -0.21 6.57
N ILE A 72 9.23 0.43 5.42
CA ILE A 72 9.38 1.88 5.29
C ILE A 72 8.12 2.38 4.58
N VAL A 73 7.52 3.45 5.10
CA VAL A 73 6.32 4.04 4.50
C VAL A 73 6.68 5.43 4.00
N VAL A 74 6.33 5.69 2.75
CA VAL A 74 6.61 6.98 2.11
C VAL A 74 5.33 7.60 1.56
N THR A 75 5.36 8.92 1.41
CA THR A 75 4.36 9.68 0.68
C THR A 75 5.07 10.63 -0.28
N SER A 76 4.30 11.37 -1.06
CA SER A 76 4.80 12.44 -1.92
C SER A 76 3.65 13.43 -2.15
N ASP A 77 3.99 14.59 -2.69
CA ASP A 77 2.97 15.58 -3.07
C ASP A 77 1.99 14.98 -4.08
N VAL A 78 2.51 14.21 -5.03
CA VAL A 78 1.67 13.55 -6.05
C VAL A 78 0.70 12.55 -5.41
N LEU A 79 1.19 11.73 -4.49
CA LEU A 79 0.35 10.77 -3.77
C LEU A 79 -0.75 11.47 -2.98
N ARG A 80 -0.38 12.50 -2.19
CA ARG A 80 -1.36 13.23 -1.37
C ARG A 80 -2.43 13.92 -2.23
N LYS A 81 -2.02 14.57 -3.33
CA LYS A 81 -2.96 15.25 -4.24
C LYS A 81 -3.95 14.26 -4.86
N ASN A 82 -3.45 13.12 -5.31
CA ASN A 82 -4.31 12.12 -5.95
C ASN A 82 -5.22 11.43 -4.95
N ALA A 83 -4.73 11.16 -3.74
CA ALA A 83 -5.54 10.59 -2.67
C ALA A 83 -6.73 11.51 -2.32
N ALA A 84 -6.50 12.82 -2.33
CA ALA A 84 -7.53 13.82 -1.99
C ALA A 84 -8.68 13.89 -3.00
N LYS A 85 -8.52 13.35 -4.20
CA LYS A 85 -9.55 13.39 -5.26
C LYS A 85 -10.67 12.37 -5.08
N SER A 86 -10.49 11.38 -4.21
CA SER A 86 -11.41 10.24 -4.11
C SER A 86 -11.88 10.02 -2.67
N ASP A 87 -13.12 9.57 -2.53
CA ASP A 87 -13.63 9.18 -1.21
C ASP A 87 -12.81 8.00 -0.68
N PHE A 88 -12.35 8.11 0.55
CA PHE A 88 -11.45 7.13 1.17
C PHE A 88 -10.15 6.93 0.39
N GLY A 89 -9.78 7.88 -0.48
CA GLY A 89 -8.52 7.85 -1.20
C GLY A 89 -7.29 7.90 -0.29
N ALA A 90 -7.47 8.32 0.97
CA ALA A 90 -6.37 8.43 1.93
C ALA A 90 -5.62 7.11 2.14
N TYR A 91 -6.27 5.95 1.99
CA TYR A 91 -5.56 4.66 2.03
C TYR A 91 -4.48 4.58 0.96
N GLY A 92 -4.68 5.27 -0.17
CA GLY A 92 -3.72 5.33 -1.28
C GLY A 92 -2.74 6.48 -1.22
N ALA A 93 -2.67 7.20 -0.10
CA ALA A 93 -1.77 8.35 0.05
C ALA A 93 -0.32 7.96 0.32
N ILE A 94 -0.05 6.66 0.47
CA ILE A 94 1.27 6.16 0.83
C ILE A 94 1.68 5.00 -0.09
N SER A 95 2.98 4.74 -0.11
CA SER A 95 3.52 3.49 -0.64
C SER A 95 4.34 2.84 0.48
N ARG A 96 4.28 1.51 0.53
CA ARG A 96 5.04 0.73 1.51
C ARG A 96 6.19 0.03 0.80
N ILE A 97 7.36 0.10 1.39
CA ILE A 97 8.55 -0.59 0.89
C ILE A 97 8.96 -1.59 1.97
N SER A 98 9.15 -2.83 1.59
CA SER A 98 9.56 -3.88 2.52
C SER A 98 11.00 -4.32 2.25
N LEU A 99 11.69 -4.61 3.33
CA LEU A 99 13.00 -5.25 3.32
C LEU A 99 12.84 -6.54 4.11
N THR A 100 13.04 -7.68 3.45
CA THR A 100 12.76 -8.98 4.06
C THR A 100 13.97 -9.89 3.88
N GLU A 101 14.47 -10.45 4.98
CA GLU A 101 15.58 -11.41 4.95
C GLU A 101 15.15 -12.70 4.26
N LYS A 102 15.99 -13.18 3.36
CA LYS A 102 15.82 -14.44 2.64
C LYS A 102 17.18 -15.11 2.54
N GLY A 103 17.48 -15.94 3.52
CA GLY A 103 18.84 -16.49 3.63
C GLY A 103 19.80 -15.34 3.92
N GLY A 104 20.91 -15.25 3.18
CA GLY A 104 21.86 -14.15 3.29
C GLY A 104 21.49 -12.91 2.48
N ASP A 105 20.38 -12.95 1.76
CA ASP A 105 19.94 -11.85 0.89
C ASP A 105 18.84 -11.04 1.55
N ILE A 106 18.67 -9.82 1.07
CA ILE A 106 17.55 -8.94 1.43
C ILE A 106 16.70 -8.75 0.16
N ASP A 107 15.44 -9.13 0.24
CA ASP A 107 14.46 -8.81 -0.80
C ASP A 107 13.90 -7.42 -0.51
N ILE A 108 14.00 -6.52 -1.51
CA ILE A 108 13.41 -5.18 -1.45
C ILE A 108 12.20 -5.19 -2.39
N ALA A 109 11.03 -4.85 -1.85
CA ALA A 109 9.79 -4.83 -2.62
C ALA A 109 8.97 -3.60 -2.26
N TYR A 110 8.01 -3.25 -3.12
CA TYR A 110 7.09 -2.14 -2.83
C TYR A 110 5.68 -2.48 -3.28
N THR A 111 4.70 -1.82 -2.66
CA THR A 111 3.30 -1.95 -3.06
C THR A 111 3.12 -1.37 -4.47
N ASN A 112 2.38 -2.07 -5.30
CA ASN A 112 2.17 -1.66 -6.70
C ASN A 112 1.09 -0.58 -6.78
N PRO A 113 1.45 0.68 -7.08
CA PRO A 113 0.45 1.76 -7.14
C PRO A 113 -0.67 1.50 -8.14
N LEU A 114 -0.37 0.81 -9.25
CA LEU A 114 -1.37 0.50 -10.27
C LEU A 114 -2.45 -0.43 -9.74
N TYR A 115 -2.08 -1.37 -8.87
CA TYR A 115 -3.01 -2.31 -8.23
C TYR A 115 -3.87 -1.61 -7.18
N TYR A 116 -3.22 -0.88 -6.26
CA TYR A 116 -3.92 -0.30 -5.13
C TYR A 116 -4.78 0.90 -5.51
N SER A 117 -4.39 1.68 -6.53
CA SER A 117 -5.24 2.77 -7.02
C SER A 117 -6.58 2.25 -7.51
N GLN A 118 -6.59 1.08 -8.17
CA GLN A 118 -7.83 0.47 -8.64
C GLN A 118 -8.63 -0.12 -7.47
N ALA A 119 -7.95 -0.84 -6.58
CA ALA A 119 -8.60 -1.47 -5.43
C ALA A 119 -9.26 -0.45 -4.50
N TYR A 120 -8.64 0.72 -4.35
CA TYR A 120 -9.16 1.81 -3.52
C TYR A 120 -10.02 2.79 -4.33
N GLN A 121 -10.39 2.43 -5.55
CA GLN A 121 -11.30 3.19 -6.41
C GLN A 121 -10.86 4.65 -6.59
N MET A 122 -9.55 4.87 -6.68
CA MET A 122 -9.02 6.21 -6.86
C MET A 122 -9.33 6.73 -8.27
N LYS A 123 -9.44 8.04 -8.41
CA LYS A 123 -9.67 8.68 -9.73
C LYS A 123 -8.44 8.65 -10.61
N ASP A 124 -7.25 8.57 -10.00
CA ASP A 124 -5.98 8.52 -10.71
C ASP A 124 -5.39 7.12 -10.62
N SER A 125 -4.77 6.65 -11.69
CA SER A 125 -4.15 5.33 -11.74
C SER A 125 -2.84 5.23 -10.97
N LEU A 126 -2.26 6.36 -10.55
CA LEU A 126 -0.94 6.47 -9.91
C LEU A 126 0.20 5.93 -10.80
N ALA A 127 0.04 5.99 -12.13
CA ALA A 127 1.07 5.54 -13.06
C ALA A 127 2.39 6.31 -12.88
N ASP A 128 2.30 7.62 -12.59
CA ASP A 128 3.50 8.44 -12.35
C ASP A 128 4.23 8.01 -11.08
N VAL A 129 3.48 7.62 -10.05
CA VAL A 129 4.05 7.12 -8.79
C VAL A 129 4.75 5.78 -9.04
N ALA A 130 4.11 4.89 -9.81
CA ALA A 130 4.71 3.60 -10.17
C ALA A 130 6.04 3.81 -10.91
N ALA A 131 6.07 4.75 -11.87
CA ALA A 131 7.28 5.07 -12.63
C ALA A 131 8.39 5.63 -11.73
N SER A 132 8.04 6.49 -10.76
CA SER A 132 9.00 7.07 -9.82
C SER A 132 9.58 6.01 -8.88
N LEU A 133 8.76 5.06 -8.41
CA LEU A 133 9.23 3.95 -7.58
C LEU A 133 10.19 3.05 -8.37
N GLU A 134 9.83 2.74 -9.62
CA GLU A 134 10.69 1.93 -10.48
C GLU A 134 12.02 2.63 -10.75
N LYS A 135 11.99 3.94 -10.98
CA LYS A 135 13.22 4.73 -11.19
C LYS A 135 14.09 4.73 -9.94
N ALA A 136 13.48 4.84 -8.76
CA ALA A 136 14.22 4.86 -7.49
C ALA A 136 14.82 3.51 -7.13
N LEU A 137 14.05 2.44 -7.24
CA LEU A 137 14.38 1.14 -6.64
C LEU A 137 14.60 0.01 -7.65
N GLY A 138 14.06 0.17 -8.87
CA GLY A 138 14.09 -0.89 -9.87
C GLY A 138 12.81 -1.73 -9.88
N LYS A 139 12.75 -2.64 -10.83
CA LYS A 139 11.63 -3.57 -10.99
C LYS A 139 12.16 -4.87 -11.57
N LYS A 140 12.22 -5.90 -10.74
CA LYS A 140 12.66 -7.23 -11.16
C LYS A 140 11.46 -8.07 -11.62
N SER A 141 10.38 -8.07 -10.83
CA SER A 141 9.16 -8.82 -11.14
C SER A 141 7.99 -8.32 -10.31
N ALA A 142 6.77 -8.52 -10.82
CA ALA A 142 5.55 -8.32 -10.03
C ALA A 142 5.16 -9.65 -9.37
N PHE A 143 4.62 -9.59 -8.16
CA PHE A 143 4.29 -10.80 -7.42
C PHE A 143 3.10 -10.60 -6.48
N GLY A 144 2.70 -11.66 -5.80
CA GLY A 144 1.63 -11.66 -4.80
C GLY A 144 0.32 -12.23 -5.32
N SER A 145 0.25 -12.52 -6.62
CA SER A 145 -0.88 -13.20 -7.24
C SER A 145 -0.35 -14.00 -8.43
N LYS A 146 -0.79 -15.21 -8.58
CA LYS A 146 -0.36 -16.07 -9.72
C LYS A 146 -0.82 -15.47 -11.05
N LYS A 147 -2.11 -15.15 -11.13
CA LYS A 147 -2.72 -14.66 -12.38
C LYS A 147 -2.84 -13.15 -12.46
N GLY A 148 -2.86 -12.47 -11.31
CA GLY A 148 -3.15 -11.05 -11.24
C GLY A 148 -4.65 -10.78 -11.36
N LEU A 149 -5.01 -9.51 -11.26
CA LEU A 149 -6.38 -9.03 -11.41
C LEU A 149 -6.38 -7.78 -12.29
N ASN A 150 -7.31 -7.68 -13.21
CA ASN A 150 -7.40 -6.49 -14.05
C ASN A 150 -8.05 -5.33 -13.28
N ALA A 151 -7.97 -4.13 -13.84
CA ALA A 151 -8.47 -2.92 -13.20
C ALA A 151 -9.96 -3.02 -12.86
N THR A 152 -10.76 -3.55 -13.76
CA THR A 152 -12.21 -3.69 -13.56
C THR A 152 -12.52 -4.59 -12.36
N LYS A 153 -11.84 -5.72 -12.25
CA LYS A 153 -12.00 -6.64 -11.12
C LYS A 153 -11.53 -6.02 -9.82
N LEU A 154 -10.42 -5.27 -9.86
CA LEU A 154 -9.90 -4.61 -8.65
C LEU A 154 -10.85 -3.53 -8.15
N ARG A 155 -11.47 -2.74 -9.04
CA ARG A 155 -12.40 -1.68 -8.63
C ARG A 155 -13.68 -2.23 -8.00
N ALA A 156 -14.01 -3.49 -8.27
CA ALA A 156 -15.16 -4.18 -7.67
C ALA A 156 -14.70 -5.42 -6.87
N TYR A 157 -13.50 -5.32 -6.28
CA TYR A 157 -12.90 -6.48 -5.62
C TYR A 157 -13.67 -6.90 -4.37
N HIS A 158 -13.89 -8.20 -4.27
CA HIS A 158 -14.24 -8.90 -3.04
C HIS A 158 -13.73 -10.34 -3.20
N TYR A 159 -13.43 -10.99 -2.11
CA TYR A 159 -12.81 -12.32 -2.16
C TYR A 159 -13.74 -13.36 -2.80
N MET A 160 -14.98 -13.36 -2.37
CA MET A 160 -16.04 -14.27 -2.89
C MET A 160 -17.39 -13.74 -2.47
N VAL A 161 -18.44 -14.39 -2.95
CA VAL A 161 -19.83 -14.04 -2.62
C VAL A 161 -19.99 -13.85 -1.09
N MET A 162 -20.64 -12.75 -0.72
CA MET A 162 -20.91 -12.33 0.66
C MET A 162 -19.70 -11.82 1.44
N MET A 163 -18.54 -11.70 0.79
CA MET A 163 -17.37 -11.09 1.42
C MET A 163 -17.35 -9.58 1.13
N PRO A 164 -16.75 -8.78 2.02
CA PRO A 164 -16.84 -7.31 1.89
C PRO A 164 -16.10 -6.74 0.68
N TYR A 165 -16.64 -5.61 0.21
CA TYR A 165 -16.06 -4.77 -0.83
C TYR A 165 -15.31 -3.59 -0.20
N PHE A 166 -14.64 -2.80 -1.02
CA PHE A 166 -13.97 -1.58 -0.56
C PHE A 166 -14.95 -0.63 0.14
N GLU A 167 -16.16 -0.49 -0.38
CA GLU A 167 -17.19 0.40 0.15
C GLU A 167 -17.69 -0.01 1.54
N ASP A 168 -17.43 -1.24 1.95
CA ASP A 168 -17.86 -1.76 3.26
C ASP A 168 -16.87 -1.35 4.36
N GLN A 169 -16.64 -0.04 4.48
CA GLN A 169 -15.76 0.54 5.50
C GLN A 169 -16.32 0.25 6.89
N VAL A 170 -15.44 -0.05 7.84
CA VAL A 170 -15.85 -0.24 9.23
C VAL A 170 -15.69 1.08 9.97
N LEU A 171 -16.80 1.60 10.52
CA LEU A 171 -16.76 2.79 11.36
C LEU A 171 -16.33 2.37 12.77
N LEU A 172 -15.17 2.87 13.21
CA LEU A 172 -14.58 2.51 14.50
C LEU A 172 -15.01 3.45 15.62
N ALA A 173 -15.15 4.74 15.31
CA ALA A 173 -15.53 5.77 16.30
C ALA A 173 -16.03 7.03 15.60
N SER A 174 -16.85 7.80 16.30
CA SER A 174 -17.30 9.13 15.88
C SER A 174 -16.96 10.13 16.96
N HIS A 175 -16.39 11.26 16.56
CA HIS A 175 -16.02 12.38 17.44
C HIS A 175 -16.74 13.64 16.94
N ASN A 176 -16.81 14.67 17.78
CA ASN A 176 -17.53 15.90 17.42
C ASN A 176 -16.82 16.72 16.35
N SER A 177 -15.53 16.51 16.16
CA SER A 177 -14.75 17.23 15.15
C SER A 177 -13.58 16.40 14.67
N GLN A 178 -13.02 16.81 13.53
CA GLN A 178 -11.78 16.20 12.99
C GLN A 178 -10.64 16.35 14.03
N GLU A 179 -10.54 17.54 14.65
CA GLU A 179 -9.50 17.80 15.64
C GLU A 179 -9.61 16.86 16.84
N GLU A 180 -10.83 16.65 17.36
CA GLU A 180 -11.05 15.71 18.47
C GLU A 180 -10.68 14.29 18.09
N ALA A 181 -11.06 13.85 16.89
CA ALA A 181 -10.74 12.51 16.41
C ALA A 181 -9.22 12.31 16.31
N LEU A 182 -8.53 13.28 15.69
CA LEU A 182 -7.06 13.21 15.54
C LEU A 182 -6.37 13.19 16.90
N LYS A 183 -6.83 14.03 17.83
CA LYS A 183 -6.28 14.09 19.19
C LYS A 183 -6.46 12.75 19.92
N ALA A 184 -7.64 12.15 19.80
CA ALA A 184 -7.93 10.86 20.44
C ALA A 184 -7.04 9.75 19.89
N VAL A 185 -6.92 9.64 18.54
CA VAL A 185 -6.08 8.63 17.89
C VAL A 185 -4.62 8.80 18.29
N GLU A 186 -4.10 10.04 18.24
CA GLU A 186 -2.70 10.32 18.62
C GLU A 186 -2.43 9.94 20.08
N ALA A 187 -3.32 10.33 20.98
CA ALA A 187 -3.16 10.05 22.42
C ALA A 187 -3.19 8.54 22.69
N ASN A 188 -4.11 7.83 22.05
CA ASN A 188 -4.24 6.39 22.26
C ASN A 188 -3.06 5.61 21.64
N LEU A 189 -2.54 6.03 20.53
CA LEU A 189 -1.32 5.48 19.98
C LEU A 189 -0.10 5.77 20.85
N UNK A 190 -0.06 6.84 21.25
CA UNK A 190 0.93 7.21 22.09
C UNK A 190 0.95 6.48 23.30
N ALA A 191 -0.17 6.15 23.86
CA ALA A 191 -0.27 5.31 25.05
C ALA A 191 -0.16 3.81 24.74
N ARG A 192 0.05 3.46 23.49
CA ARG A 192 0.16 2.08 22.98
C ARG A 192 -1.06 1.24 23.35
N LYS A 193 -2.23 1.86 23.38
CA LYS A 193 -3.47 1.15 23.72
C LYS A 193 -3.73 0.01 22.74
N GLY A 194 -4.31 -1.06 23.24
CA GLY A 194 -4.60 -2.24 22.42
C GLY A 194 -3.37 -3.03 22.00
N GLY A 195 -2.18 -2.75 22.56
CA GLY A 195 -0.95 -3.36 22.10
C GLY A 195 -0.60 -2.87 20.70
N SER A 196 -0.52 -1.56 20.54
CA SER A 196 -0.29 -0.93 19.25
C SER A 196 0.97 -0.06 19.24
N SER A 197 1.40 0.28 18.04
CA SER A 197 2.45 1.28 17.83
C SER A 197 2.07 2.14 16.63
N LYS A 198 2.34 3.44 16.73
CA LYS A 198 2.15 4.36 15.60
C LYS A 198 3.29 4.14 14.61
N VAL A 199 2.95 3.89 13.35
CA VAL A 199 3.95 3.76 12.30
C VAL A 199 4.06 5.04 11.49
N PHE A 200 2.92 5.61 11.07
CA PHE A 200 2.93 6.84 10.28
C PHE A 200 1.62 7.61 10.43
N ARG A 201 1.65 8.86 10.00
CA ARG A 201 0.46 9.69 9.78
C ARG A 201 0.69 10.53 8.53
N VAL A 202 -0.32 10.61 7.66
CA VAL A 202 -0.32 11.50 6.50
C VAL A 202 -1.64 12.26 6.49
N ASP A 203 -1.55 13.58 6.38
CA ASP A 203 -2.71 14.46 6.25
C ASP A 203 -2.86 14.85 4.78
N LEU A 204 -4.09 14.84 4.28
CA LEU A 204 -4.35 15.22 2.90
C LEU A 204 -4.54 16.73 2.77
N PRO A 205 -4.00 17.35 1.70
CA PRO A 205 -4.12 18.80 1.54
C PRO A 205 -5.58 19.21 1.33
N ASP A 206 -5.97 20.25 2.05
CA ASP A 206 -7.29 20.89 1.94
C ASP A 206 -8.47 19.96 2.19
N LYS A 207 -8.23 18.86 2.90
CA LYS A 207 -9.26 17.88 3.28
C LYS A 207 -9.16 17.56 4.77
N LYS A 208 -10.32 17.29 5.38
CA LYS A 208 -10.36 16.75 6.75
C LYS A 208 -10.22 15.22 6.70
N UNK A 209 -9.01 14.66 6.29
CA UNK A 209 -8.75 13.36 6.13
C UNK A 209 -7.38 13.21 6.48
N SER A 210 -7.21 12.25 7.19
CA SER A 210 -5.85 11.78 7.52
C SER A 210 -5.80 10.27 7.53
N VAL A 211 -4.61 9.67 7.27
CA VAL A 211 -4.43 8.23 7.36
C VAL A 211 -3.31 7.95 8.35
N PHE A 212 -3.54 6.96 9.23
CA PHE A 212 -2.58 6.49 10.23
C PHE A 212 -2.20 5.04 9.93
N GLY A 213 -0.92 4.74 10.08
CA GLY A 213 -0.44 3.36 10.05
C GLY A 213 -0.21 2.86 11.47
N VAL A 214 -0.66 1.65 11.74
CA VAL A 214 -0.66 1.04 13.07
C VAL A 214 -0.03 -0.35 13.01
N GLY A 215 1.04 -0.55 13.78
CA GLY A 215 1.59 -1.89 14.04
C GLY A 215 0.84 -2.50 15.23
N ILE A 216 0.47 -3.77 15.12
CA ILE A 216 -0.23 -4.48 16.19
C ILE A 216 0.73 -5.49 16.80
N THR A 217 0.98 -5.34 18.10
CA THR A 217 2.03 -6.09 18.79
C THR A 217 1.51 -7.26 19.65
N GLU A 218 0.19 -7.33 19.86
CA GLU A 218 -0.40 -8.30 20.80
C GLU A 218 -1.71 -8.91 20.25
N GLY A 219 -1.97 -10.16 20.62
CA GLY A 219 -3.22 -10.84 20.31
C GLY A 219 -3.20 -11.59 18.98
N GLU A 220 -4.34 -12.10 18.61
CA GLU A 220 -4.50 -12.91 17.38
C GLU A 220 -4.33 -12.10 16.11
N GLY A 221 -4.50 -10.77 16.21
CA GLY A 221 -4.28 -9.87 15.10
C GLY A 221 -2.86 -9.29 15.04
N ALA A 222 -1.98 -9.68 15.96
CA ALA A 222 -0.61 -9.12 16.00
C ALA A 222 0.16 -9.47 14.73
N ASP A 223 0.95 -8.49 14.28
CA ASP A 223 1.74 -8.62 13.04
C ASP A 223 2.58 -9.91 13.07
N LYS A 224 3.27 -10.16 14.17
CA LYS A 224 4.13 -11.36 14.35
C LYS A 224 3.35 -12.66 14.47
N THR A 225 2.07 -12.61 14.74
CA THR A 225 1.19 -13.76 14.87
C THR A 225 0.49 -14.11 13.54
N UNK A 226 0.00 -13.13 12.90
CA UNK A 226 -0.69 -13.30 11.73
C UNK A 226 0.14 -13.66 10.61
N MET A 227 1.19 -12.99 10.45
CA MET A 227 1.98 -13.16 9.21
C MET A 227 2.58 -14.56 9.00
N PRO A 228 3.20 -15.20 9.98
CA PRO A 228 3.77 -16.53 9.69
C PRO A 228 2.74 -17.59 9.23
N ILE A 229 1.47 -17.39 9.52
CA ILE A 229 0.40 -18.32 9.14
C ILE A 229 0.00 -18.13 7.67
N ILE A 230 -0.10 -16.87 7.23
CA ILE A 230 -0.62 -16.56 5.88
C ILE A 230 0.46 -16.25 4.85
N ASP A 231 1.61 -15.74 5.29
CA ASP A 231 2.69 -15.32 4.37
C ASP A 231 3.65 -16.48 4.10
N ILE A 232 3.12 -17.50 3.44
CA ILE A 232 3.82 -18.77 3.21
C ILE A 232 4.47 -18.87 1.83
N SER A 233 4.25 -17.88 0.97
CA SER A 233 4.80 -17.86 -0.39
C SER A 233 6.08 -17.04 -0.45
N GLU A 234 6.79 -17.13 -1.58
CA GLU A 234 7.95 -16.31 -1.89
C GLU A 234 7.70 -15.55 -3.20
N PRO A 235 8.13 -14.29 -3.33
CA PRO A 235 8.63 -13.43 -2.25
C PRO A 235 7.57 -13.16 -1.18
N LYS A 236 8.00 -12.79 0.03
CA LYS A 236 7.09 -12.53 1.17
C LYS A 236 6.24 -11.29 0.94
N HIS A 237 5.02 -11.30 1.46
CA HIS A 237 4.06 -10.21 1.37
C HIS A 237 4.21 -9.22 2.53
N THR A 238 5.42 -8.96 2.97
CA THR A 238 5.71 -8.02 4.08
C THR A 238 5.04 -6.64 3.87
N UNK A 239 4.88 -6.21 2.75
CA UNK A 239 4.27 -5.12 2.36
C UNK A 239 2.90 -5.02 2.70
N HIS A 240 2.19 -6.17 3.17
CA HIS A 240 0.84 -6.17 3.74
C HIS A 240 0.74 -5.22 4.94
N LEU A 241 1.77 -5.13 5.74
CA LEU A 241 1.82 -4.33 6.97
C LEU A 241 2.35 -2.90 6.72
N PRO A 242 1.99 -1.92 7.56
CA PRO A 242 1.07 -1.97 8.73
C PRO A 242 -0.39 -1.84 8.32
N TYR A 243 -1.31 -2.01 9.29
CA TYR A 243 -2.72 -1.74 9.09
C TYR A 243 -2.96 -0.22 9.14
N GLU A 244 -4.10 0.22 8.59
CA GLU A 244 -4.41 1.65 8.50
C GLU A 244 -5.77 1.99 9.09
N MET A 245 -5.87 3.24 9.57
CA MET A 245 -7.14 3.88 9.91
C MET A 245 -7.20 5.20 9.16
N VAL A 246 -8.39 5.55 8.66
CA VAL A 246 -8.65 6.85 8.05
C VAL A 246 -9.54 7.66 9.00
N VAL A 247 -9.10 8.88 9.30
CA VAL A 247 -9.89 9.85 10.06
C VAL A 247 -10.46 10.84 9.05
N SER A 248 -11.78 10.88 8.96
CA SER A 248 -12.48 11.72 7.97
C SER A 248 -13.66 12.44 8.63
N ASN A 249 -13.59 13.76 8.67
CA ASN A 249 -14.66 14.60 9.24
C ASN A 249 -15.09 14.14 10.62
N GLY A 250 -14.13 13.79 11.49
CA GLY A 250 -14.38 13.38 12.87
C GLY A 250 -14.74 11.91 13.06
N LYS A 251 -14.84 11.17 11.97
CA LYS A 251 -15.12 9.74 12.03
C LYS A 251 -13.85 8.95 11.72
N VAL A 252 -13.66 7.84 12.42
CA VAL A 252 -12.50 6.98 12.26
C VAL A 252 -12.96 5.67 11.64
N TYR A 253 -12.34 5.32 10.52
CA TYR A 253 -12.68 4.14 9.71
C TYR A 253 -11.48 3.23 9.56
N MET A 254 -11.74 1.96 9.26
CA MET A 254 -10.74 1.02 8.75
C MET A 254 -11.32 0.27 7.55
N LEU A 255 -10.45 -0.24 6.70
CA LEU A 255 -10.86 -1.21 5.70
C LEU A 255 -11.32 -2.48 6.44
N HIS A 256 -12.42 -3.07 6.00
CA HIS A 256 -12.88 -4.32 6.61
C HIS A 256 -11.72 -5.33 6.59
N GLY A 257 -11.44 -5.95 7.72
CA GLY A 257 -10.26 -6.82 7.85
C GLY A 257 -10.20 -7.95 6.83
N LYS A 258 -11.33 -8.55 6.50
CA LYS A 258 -11.38 -9.61 5.48
C LYS A 258 -11.04 -9.07 4.08
N PHE A 259 -11.54 -7.87 3.75
CA PHE A 259 -11.22 -7.21 2.47
C PHE A 259 -9.71 -6.95 2.40
N ARG A 260 -9.17 -6.34 3.45
CA ARG A 260 -7.76 -5.93 3.52
C ARG A 260 -6.82 -7.13 3.34
N ILE A 261 -7.09 -8.22 4.07
CA ILE A 261 -6.27 -9.43 4.01
C ILE A 261 -6.37 -10.07 2.61
N ALA A 262 -7.60 -10.22 2.10
CA ALA A 262 -7.80 -10.86 0.80
C ALA A 262 -7.18 -10.06 -0.35
N LEU A 263 -7.27 -8.73 -0.28
CA LEU A 263 -6.68 -7.85 -1.31
C LEU A 263 -5.16 -8.03 -1.41
N ASP A 264 -4.51 -8.18 -0.25
CA ASP A 264 -3.06 -8.29 -0.16
C ASP A 264 -2.56 -9.74 -0.35
N PHE A 265 -3.46 -10.70 -0.21
CA PHE A 265 -3.19 -12.13 -0.39
C PHE A 265 -4.28 -12.73 -1.30
N PRO A 266 -4.36 -12.30 -2.57
CA PRO A 266 -5.50 -12.72 -3.41
C PRO A 266 -5.55 -14.22 -3.74
N ASP A 267 -4.44 -14.93 -3.57
CA ASP A 267 -4.38 -16.38 -3.76
C ASP A 267 -4.59 -17.16 -2.45
N LEU A 268 -4.87 -16.48 -1.35
CA LEU A 268 -5.08 -17.12 -0.05
C LEU A 268 -6.24 -18.10 -0.13
N THR A 269 -5.99 -19.34 0.27
CA THR A 269 -7.05 -20.36 0.23
C THR A 269 -7.96 -20.22 1.46
N MET A 270 -9.19 -20.69 1.33
CA MET A 270 -10.14 -20.70 2.44
C MET A 270 -9.57 -21.52 3.61
N GLY A 271 -8.88 -22.63 3.33
CA GLY A 271 -8.26 -23.45 4.37
C GLY A 271 -7.22 -22.69 5.18
N THR A 272 -6.40 -21.89 4.51
CA THR A 272 -5.41 -21.05 5.19
C THR A 272 -6.10 -19.92 5.95
N PHE A 273 -7.11 -19.28 5.33
CA PHE A 273 -7.88 -18.21 5.97
C PHE A 273 -8.53 -18.69 7.29
N MET A 274 -9.06 -19.91 7.31
CA MET A 274 -9.70 -20.44 8.51
C MET A 274 -8.73 -20.53 9.70
N LYS A 275 -7.43 -20.66 9.43
CA LYS A 275 -6.41 -20.69 10.51
C LYS A 275 -6.25 -19.32 11.18
N ILE A 276 -6.66 -18.26 10.51
CA ILE A 276 -6.59 -16.89 11.04
C ILE A 276 -8.00 -16.26 11.11
N SER A 277 -9.03 -17.10 11.23
CA SER A 277 -10.43 -16.64 11.16
C SER A 277 -10.80 -15.58 12.20
N ARG A 278 -10.10 -15.54 13.33
CA ARG A 278 -10.32 -14.54 14.38
C ARG A 278 -9.51 -13.27 14.18
N ALA A 279 -8.49 -13.30 13.32
CA ALA A 279 -7.60 -12.14 13.14
C ALA A 279 -8.35 -10.89 12.65
N PRO A 280 -9.28 -10.96 11.66
CA PRO A 280 -9.97 -9.74 11.24
C PRO A 280 -10.71 -9.02 12.37
N SER A 281 -11.43 -9.76 13.22
CA SER A 281 -12.14 -9.15 14.35
C SER A 281 -11.18 -8.69 15.46
N ALA A 282 -10.10 -9.42 15.69
CA ALA A 282 -9.08 -9.02 16.66
C ALA A 282 -8.41 -7.71 16.25
N ILE A 283 -8.10 -7.55 14.93
CA ILE A 283 -7.54 -6.31 14.39
C ILE A 283 -8.54 -5.16 14.58
N GLU A 284 -9.82 -5.39 14.22
CA GLU A 284 -10.88 -4.41 14.38
C GLU A 284 -10.99 -3.93 15.83
N GLU A 285 -11.00 -4.85 16.80
CA GLU A 285 -11.04 -4.52 18.23
C GLU A 285 -9.88 -3.59 18.63
N LYS A 286 -8.66 -3.93 18.18
CA LYS A 286 -7.48 -3.11 18.51
C LYS A 286 -7.61 -1.70 17.92
N LEU A 287 -7.99 -1.61 16.66
CA LEU A 287 -8.14 -0.32 15.99
C LEU A 287 -9.30 0.49 16.59
N LYS A 288 -10.37 -0.18 17.03
CA LYS A 288 -11.49 0.49 17.70
C LYS A 288 -11.05 1.15 19.03
N ILE A 289 -10.22 0.44 19.81
CA ILE A 289 -9.65 1.00 21.06
C ILE A 289 -8.82 2.25 20.73
N ILE A 290 -7.99 2.18 19.70
CA ILE A 290 -7.14 3.32 19.30
C ILE A 290 -8.01 4.48 18.80
N ALA A 291 -9.08 4.19 18.06
CA ALA A 291 -10.00 5.19 17.53
C ALA A 291 -10.80 5.93 18.63
N GLY A 292 -10.85 5.37 19.83
CA GLY A 292 -11.64 5.93 20.93
C GLY A 292 -13.09 5.44 20.92
N GLY A 293 -13.35 4.34 20.23
CA GLY A 293 -14.68 3.70 20.23
C GLY A 293 -14.95 2.98 21.55
N LYS A 294 -16.24 2.95 21.93
CA LYS A 294 -16.70 2.27 23.14
C LYS A 294 -17.14 0.83 22.84
#